data_8a8b2ae085d72af65037acf461e24b75
#
_entry.id   8a8b2ae085d72af65037acf461e24b75
#
_cell.length_a   1.000
_cell.length_b   1.000
_cell.length_c   1.000
_cell.angle_alpha   90.00
_cell.angle_beta   90.00
_cell.angle_gamma   90.00
#
_symmetry.space_group_name_H-M   'P 1'
#
loop_
_entity.id
_entity.type
_entity.pdbx_description
1 polymer ?
#
loop_
_entity_poly.entity_id
_entity_poly.type
_entity_poly.pdbx_seq_one_letter_code
_entity_poly.pdbx_strand_id
1 'polypeptide(L)'
;MHIDKIEYMNNELSDYIERYFGQYTFDFSCDYVSYLLSSQELLRNLKCYLNMCQLSLEELYVLGILNLHKGQLTVKELQGEFHHPIFAVSPILKCLILKGLVKKERCELDERRVIVTIKREKFSKVTMLIQACYNYLEKGIQIKLNNK
;
A
#
# COMPACT_ATOMS: atom_id res chain seq x y z
N MET A 1 22.06 -14.58 -16.51
CA MET A 1 21.08 -14.87 -15.41
C MET A 1 20.96 -16.38 -15.31
N HIS A 2 21.25 -16.95 -14.16
CA HIS A 2 21.15 -18.39 -13.97
C HIS A 2 19.71 -18.86 -13.89
N ILE A 3 19.39 -19.97 -14.53
CA ILE A 3 18.05 -20.59 -14.56
C ILE A 3 17.53 -20.83 -13.14
N ASP A 4 18.39 -21.22 -12.22
CA ASP A 4 18.05 -21.45 -10.80
C ASP A 4 17.45 -20.19 -10.12
N LYS A 5 17.89 -19.03 -10.55
CA LYS A 5 17.39 -17.76 -10.04
C LYS A 5 15.96 -17.45 -10.51
N ILE A 6 15.62 -17.87 -11.73
CA ILE A 6 14.27 -17.70 -12.28
C ILE A 6 13.28 -18.58 -11.54
N GLU A 7 13.64 -19.81 -11.25
CA GLU A 7 12.78 -20.74 -10.48
C GLU A 7 12.51 -20.21 -9.07
N TYR A 8 13.57 -19.74 -8.39
CA TYR A 8 13.42 -19.11 -7.08
C TYR A 8 12.51 -17.89 -7.10
N MET A 9 12.70 -17.00 -8.09
CA MET A 9 11.86 -15.81 -8.24
C MET A 9 10.41 -16.17 -8.55
N ASN A 10 10.17 -17.21 -9.35
CA ASN A 10 8.81 -17.68 -9.64
C ASN A 10 8.12 -18.23 -8.39
N ASN A 11 8.84 -18.94 -7.54
CA ASN A 11 8.30 -19.45 -6.29
C ASN A 11 7.95 -18.29 -5.33
N GLU A 12 8.83 -17.31 -5.19
CA GLU A 12 8.55 -16.12 -4.37
C GLU A 12 7.36 -15.33 -4.91
N LEU A 13 7.25 -15.16 -6.21
CA LEU A 13 6.14 -14.45 -6.84
C LEU A 13 4.83 -15.22 -6.64
N SER A 14 4.86 -16.54 -6.78
CA SER A 14 3.69 -17.40 -6.54
C SER A 14 3.21 -17.30 -5.10
N ASP A 15 4.13 -17.36 -4.14
CA ASP A 15 3.82 -17.20 -2.70
C ASP A 15 3.25 -15.81 -2.41
N TYR A 16 3.79 -14.78 -3.05
CA TYR A 16 3.31 -13.40 -2.93
C TYR A 16 1.88 -13.27 -3.46
N ILE A 17 1.60 -13.82 -4.65
CA ILE A 17 0.28 -13.81 -5.28
C ILE A 17 -0.74 -14.54 -4.38
N GLU A 18 -0.39 -15.72 -3.90
CA GLU A 18 -1.25 -16.50 -3.03
C GLU A 18 -1.57 -15.76 -1.73
N ARG A 19 -0.58 -15.11 -1.15
CA ARG A 19 -0.73 -14.38 0.12
C ARG A 19 -1.60 -13.12 -0.02
N TYR A 20 -1.44 -12.35 -1.09
CA TYR A 20 -2.08 -11.04 -1.23
C TYR A 20 -3.32 -11.03 -2.09
N PHE A 21 -3.42 -11.94 -3.04
CA PHE A 21 -4.56 -12.00 -3.96
C PHE A 21 -5.48 -13.19 -3.68
N GLY A 22 -5.10 -14.07 -2.76
CA GLY A 22 -5.93 -15.17 -2.29
C GLY A 22 -6.39 -16.07 -3.42
N GLN A 23 -7.70 -16.22 -3.55
CA GLN A 23 -8.33 -17.15 -4.48
C GLN A 23 -8.46 -16.63 -5.92
N TYR A 24 -7.82 -15.50 -6.26
CA TYR A 24 -7.86 -15.01 -7.64
C TYR A 24 -6.99 -15.89 -8.52
N THR A 25 -7.64 -16.77 -9.27
CA THR A 25 -6.98 -17.50 -10.34
C THR A 25 -6.81 -16.56 -11.52
N PHE A 26 -5.59 -16.10 -11.74
CA PHE A 26 -5.26 -15.38 -12.97
C PHE A 26 -5.18 -16.38 -14.12
N ASP A 27 -6.01 -16.18 -15.13
CA ASP A 27 -5.87 -16.91 -16.38
C ASP A 27 -4.72 -16.30 -17.20
N PHE A 28 -3.55 -16.92 -17.11
CA PHE A 28 -2.36 -16.48 -17.85
C PHE A 28 -2.42 -16.76 -19.35
N SER A 29 -3.51 -17.34 -19.85
CA SER A 29 -3.73 -17.52 -21.30
C SER A 29 -4.06 -16.21 -22.02
N CYS A 30 -4.38 -15.17 -21.27
CA CYS A 30 -4.63 -13.84 -21.81
C CYS A 30 -3.35 -13.12 -22.20
N ASP A 31 -3.47 -12.10 -23.05
CA ASP A 31 -2.38 -11.20 -23.38
C ASP A 31 -1.90 -10.45 -22.11
N TYR A 32 -0.94 -11.07 -21.42
CA TYR A 32 -0.40 -10.51 -20.18
C TYR A 32 0.29 -9.16 -20.39
N VAL A 33 0.76 -8.88 -21.60
CA VAL A 33 1.38 -7.58 -21.93
C VAL A 33 0.33 -6.47 -21.86
N SER A 34 -0.83 -6.68 -22.47
CA SER A 34 -1.95 -5.73 -22.37
C SER A 34 -2.40 -5.56 -20.93
N TYR A 35 -2.43 -6.64 -20.15
CA TYR A 35 -2.78 -6.59 -18.73
C TYR A 35 -1.77 -5.76 -17.94
N LEU A 36 -0.47 -5.97 -18.15
CA LEU A 36 0.60 -5.23 -17.49
C LEU A 36 0.56 -3.74 -17.86
N LEU A 37 0.39 -3.41 -19.13
CA LEU A 37 0.28 -2.04 -19.60
C LEU A 37 -0.93 -1.33 -18.99
N SER A 38 -2.07 -2.01 -18.94
CA SER A 38 -3.28 -1.48 -18.32
C SER A 38 -3.13 -1.29 -16.81
N SER A 39 -2.44 -2.20 -16.13
CA SER A 39 -2.15 -2.09 -14.71
C SER A 39 -1.20 -0.94 -14.41
N GLN A 40 -0.21 -0.74 -15.26
CA GLN A 40 0.72 0.39 -15.18
C GLN A 40 -0.01 1.74 -15.37
N GLU A 41 -0.93 1.80 -16.33
CA GLU A 41 -1.76 2.99 -16.56
C GLU A 41 -2.65 3.30 -15.36
N LEU A 42 -3.28 2.27 -14.79
CA LEU A 42 -4.10 2.41 -13.58
C LEU A 42 -3.28 2.99 -12.42
N LEU A 43 -2.08 2.46 -12.21
CA LEU A 43 -1.19 2.93 -11.16
C LEU A 43 -0.70 4.36 -11.42
N ARG A 44 -0.38 4.69 -12.67
CA ARG A 44 0.02 6.04 -13.06
C ARG A 44 -1.08 7.06 -12.78
N ASN A 45 -2.33 6.74 -13.15
CA ASN A 45 -3.47 7.60 -12.89
C ASN A 45 -3.72 7.79 -11.39
N LEU A 46 -3.55 6.73 -10.60
CA LEU A 46 -3.61 6.81 -9.15
C LEU A 46 -2.55 7.75 -8.59
N LYS A 47 -1.32 7.64 -9.07
CA LYS A 47 -0.21 8.53 -8.69
C LYS A 47 -0.49 9.97 -9.04
N CYS A 48 -1.07 10.24 -10.21
CA CYS A 48 -1.48 11.60 -10.61
C CYS A 48 -2.54 12.16 -9.65
N TYR A 49 -3.54 11.37 -9.30
CA TYR A 49 -4.56 11.76 -8.33
C TYR A 49 -3.96 12.06 -6.96
N LEU A 50 -3.08 11.18 -6.47
CA LEU A 50 -2.38 11.39 -5.20
C LEU A 50 -1.50 12.63 -5.22
N ASN A 51 -0.86 12.91 -6.35
CA ASN A 51 -0.04 14.09 -6.52
C ASN A 51 -0.87 15.39 -6.39
N MET A 52 -2.09 15.39 -6.90
CA MET A 52 -3.05 16.49 -6.68
C MET A 52 -3.38 16.66 -5.20
N CYS A 53 -3.38 15.59 -4.43
CA CYS A 53 -3.57 15.61 -2.98
C CYS A 53 -2.27 15.88 -2.21
N GLN A 54 -1.16 16.09 -2.89
CA GLN A 54 0.19 16.26 -2.32
C GLN A 54 0.65 15.05 -1.51
N LEU A 55 0.30 13.86 -1.96
CA LEU A 55 0.68 12.59 -1.33
C LEU A 55 1.45 11.71 -2.31
N SER A 56 2.42 10.97 -1.78
CA SER A 56 3.08 9.89 -2.51
C SER A 56 2.31 8.57 -2.36
N LEU A 57 2.63 7.60 -3.20
CA LEU A 57 2.07 6.26 -3.10
C LEU A 57 2.48 5.58 -1.79
N GLU A 58 3.72 5.78 -1.37
CA GLU A 58 4.26 5.24 -0.11
C GLU A 58 3.53 5.82 1.10
N GLU A 59 3.22 7.11 1.06
CA GLU A 59 2.41 7.77 2.09
C GLU A 59 1.00 7.18 2.15
N LEU A 60 0.40 6.90 0.99
CA LEU A 60 -0.90 6.23 0.93
C LEU A 60 -0.85 4.84 1.57
N TYR A 61 0.20 4.07 1.33
CA TYR A 61 0.36 2.75 1.94
C TYR A 61 0.39 2.85 3.46
N VAL A 62 1.19 3.76 4.00
CA VAL A 62 1.29 3.95 5.45
C VAL A 62 -0.06 4.39 6.04
N LEU A 63 -0.71 5.36 5.43
CA LEU A 63 -2.03 5.82 5.87
C LEU A 63 -3.07 4.70 5.79
N GLY A 64 -3.03 3.90 4.74
CA GLY A 64 -3.92 2.77 4.55
C GLY A 64 -3.79 1.72 5.64
N ILE A 65 -2.55 1.36 5.97
CA ILE A 65 -2.27 0.39 7.05
C ILE A 65 -2.72 0.95 8.40
N LEU A 66 -2.39 2.20 8.70
CA LEU A 66 -2.85 2.86 9.93
C LEU A 66 -4.38 2.89 10.01
N ASN A 67 -5.04 3.20 8.92
CA ASN A 67 -6.50 3.26 8.88
C ASN A 67 -7.14 1.89 9.17
N LEU A 68 -6.56 0.80 8.65
CA LEU A 68 -7.01 -0.56 8.94
C LEU A 68 -6.91 -0.92 10.43
N HIS A 69 -5.98 -0.31 11.14
CA HIS A 69 -5.76 -0.51 12.57
C HIS A 69 -6.35 0.63 13.42
N LYS A 70 -7.45 1.20 12.97
CA LYS A 70 -8.17 2.27 13.67
C LYS A 70 -7.34 3.55 13.85
N GLY A 71 -6.36 3.75 12.99
CA GLY A 71 -5.53 4.95 12.94
C GLY A 71 -4.30 4.94 13.84
N GLN A 72 -3.98 3.82 14.49
CA GLN A 72 -2.90 3.79 15.47
C GLN A 72 -2.13 2.46 15.43
N LEU A 73 -0.80 2.56 15.38
CA LEU A 73 0.14 1.44 15.50
C LEU A 73 1.43 1.93 16.12
N THR A 74 2.21 1.01 16.70
CA THR A 74 3.61 1.31 16.99
C THR A 74 4.42 1.37 15.70
N VAL A 75 5.54 2.09 15.70
CA VAL A 75 6.45 2.14 14.55
C VAL A 75 6.92 0.74 14.16
N LYS A 76 7.21 -0.09 15.17
CA LYS A 76 7.63 -1.48 14.94
C LYS A 76 6.55 -2.33 14.28
N GLU A 77 5.31 -2.24 14.74
CA GLU A 77 4.17 -2.94 14.15
C GLU A 77 3.93 -2.46 12.72
N LEU A 78 3.98 -1.15 12.50
CA LEU A 78 3.82 -0.56 11.18
C LEU A 78 4.90 -1.03 10.21
N GLN A 79 6.17 -1.04 10.64
CA GLN A 79 7.29 -1.55 9.82
C GLN A 79 7.09 -3.03 9.51
N GLY A 80 6.56 -3.81 10.44
CA GLY A 80 6.28 -5.24 10.27
C GLY A 80 5.18 -5.55 9.26
N GLU A 81 4.28 -4.61 8.99
CA GLU A 81 3.24 -4.78 7.97
C GLU A 81 3.81 -4.72 6.54
N PHE A 82 4.96 -4.07 6.36
CA PHE A 82 5.64 -3.99 5.08
C PHE A 82 6.70 -5.09 5.00
N HIS A 83 6.39 -6.15 4.28
CA HIS A 83 7.24 -7.34 4.17
C HIS A 83 8.45 -7.14 3.27
N HIS A 84 8.62 -5.97 2.66
CA HIS A 84 9.73 -5.65 1.78
C HIS A 84 10.85 -4.96 2.57
N PRO A 85 12.08 -5.52 2.61
CA PRO A 85 13.17 -4.97 3.44
C PRO A 85 13.62 -3.57 3.00
N ILE A 86 13.33 -3.17 1.74
CA ILE A 86 13.70 -1.85 1.21
C ILE A 86 12.68 -0.79 1.61
N PHE A 87 11.48 -1.17 2.05
CA PHE A 87 10.45 -0.21 2.44
C PHE A 87 10.70 0.29 3.86
N ALA A 88 11.33 1.46 3.97
CA ALA A 88 11.61 2.10 5.24
C ALA A 88 10.46 3.05 5.61
N VAL A 89 9.80 2.79 6.72
CA VAL A 89 8.65 3.57 7.20
C VAL A 89 9.07 4.93 7.74
N SER A 90 10.23 5.03 8.40
CA SER A 90 10.65 6.24 9.10
C SER A 90 10.72 7.50 8.25
N PRO A 91 11.30 7.50 7.03
CA PRO A 91 11.29 8.69 6.17
C PRO A 91 9.88 9.09 5.75
N ILE A 92 9.01 8.12 5.51
CA ILE A 92 7.62 8.36 5.10
C ILE A 92 6.84 9.01 6.24
N LEU A 93 7.03 8.51 7.47
CA LEU A 93 6.42 9.10 8.66
C LEU A 93 6.86 10.54 8.88
N LYS A 94 8.12 10.86 8.62
CA LYS A 94 8.62 12.24 8.67
C LYS A 94 7.81 13.15 7.75
N CYS A 95 7.60 12.73 6.51
CA CYS A 95 6.81 13.48 5.53
C CYS A 95 5.36 13.66 5.99
N LEU A 96 4.75 12.59 6.49
CA LEU A 96 3.36 12.64 6.98
C LEU A 96 3.20 13.54 8.21
N ILE A 97 4.18 13.56 9.09
CA ILE A 97 4.20 14.46 10.24
C ILE A 97 4.28 15.92 9.77
N LEU A 98 5.18 16.22 8.83
CA LEU A 98 5.32 17.55 8.25
C LEU A 98 4.04 18.03 7.56
N LYS A 99 3.31 17.12 6.96
CA LYS A 99 2.00 17.41 6.34
C LYS A 99 0.85 17.53 7.35
N GLY A 100 1.11 17.27 8.62
CA GLY A 100 0.11 17.38 9.67
C GLY A 100 -0.94 16.27 9.67
N LEU A 101 -0.65 15.11 9.06
CA LEU A 101 -1.59 14.00 8.95
C LEU A 101 -1.44 12.97 10.07
N VAL A 102 -0.24 12.79 10.58
CA VAL A 102 0.06 11.84 11.66
C VAL A 102 0.89 12.52 12.74
N LYS A 103 0.89 11.91 13.91
CA LYS A 103 1.75 12.29 15.04
C LYS A 103 2.46 11.06 15.59
N LYS A 104 3.63 11.29 16.18
CA LYS A 104 4.40 10.30 16.92
C LYS A 104 4.41 10.67 18.41
N GLU A 105 4.14 9.69 19.25
CA GLU A 105 4.22 9.85 20.70
C GLU A 105 4.90 8.63 21.32
N ARG A 106 5.71 8.85 22.34
CA ARG A 106 6.24 7.76 23.14
C ARG A 106 5.16 7.24 24.08
N CYS A 107 5.09 5.92 24.23
CA CYS A 107 4.16 5.33 25.17
C CYS A 107 4.57 5.69 26.61
N GLU A 108 3.63 6.19 27.41
CA GLU A 108 3.87 6.56 28.82
C GLU A 108 4.29 5.36 29.66
N LEU A 109 3.79 4.16 29.33
CA LEU A 109 4.06 2.92 30.07
C LEU A 109 5.37 2.26 29.65
N ASP A 110 5.84 2.51 28.42
CA ASP A 110 7.09 1.97 27.90
C ASP A 110 7.69 2.96 26.88
N GLU A 111 8.69 3.70 27.32
CA GLU A 111 9.38 4.71 26.51
C GLU A 111 10.06 4.15 25.25
N ARG A 112 10.24 2.82 25.19
CA ARG A 112 10.79 2.15 24.01
C ARG A 112 9.78 2.03 22.86
N ARG A 113 8.49 2.16 23.18
CA ARG A 113 7.42 2.06 22.20
C ARG A 113 7.06 3.45 21.70
N VAL A 114 7.21 3.65 20.40
CA VAL A 114 6.77 4.87 19.72
C VAL A 114 5.48 4.56 18.97
N ILE A 115 4.43 5.29 19.30
CA ILE A 115 3.10 5.12 18.71
C ILE A 115 2.91 6.17 17.63
N VAL A 116 2.45 5.72 16.45
CA VAL A 116 2.04 6.57 15.34
C VAL A 116 0.53 6.60 15.27
N THR A 117 -0.03 7.78 15.21
CA THR A 117 -1.48 7.97 15.17
C THR A 117 -1.85 8.94 14.06
N ILE A 118 -2.86 8.62 13.25
CA ILE A 118 -3.49 9.60 12.35
C ILE A 118 -4.15 10.65 13.23
N LYS A 119 -3.87 11.93 12.97
CA LYS A 119 -4.48 13.01 13.74
C LYS A 119 -6.01 12.91 13.68
N ARG A 120 -6.63 13.03 14.84
CA ARG A 120 -8.08 12.84 14.98
C ARG A 120 -8.88 13.72 14.03
N GLU A 121 -8.49 14.99 13.88
CA GLU A 121 -9.13 15.96 12.98
C GLU A 121 -8.93 15.63 11.49
N LYS A 122 -7.98 14.76 11.16
CA LYS A 122 -7.68 14.33 9.79
C LYS A 122 -8.22 12.94 9.45
N PHE A 123 -8.64 12.18 10.45
CA PHE A 123 -9.01 10.78 10.29
C PHE A 123 -10.12 10.58 9.24
N SER A 124 -11.17 11.40 9.30
CA SER A 124 -12.28 11.33 8.35
C SER A 124 -11.82 11.59 6.91
N LYS A 125 -11.00 12.61 6.69
CA LYS A 125 -10.48 12.96 5.36
C LYS A 125 -9.56 11.86 4.82
N VAL A 126 -8.72 11.29 5.67
CA VAL A 126 -7.83 10.18 5.30
C VAL A 126 -8.66 8.95 4.92
N THR A 127 -9.69 8.62 5.69
CA THR A 127 -10.59 7.50 5.40
C THR A 127 -11.29 7.70 4.04
N MET A 128 -11.78 8.89 3.77
CA MET A 128 -12.42 9.22 2.48
C MET A 128 -11.45 9.07 1.32
N LEU A 129 -10.22 9.53 1.48
CA LEU A 129 -9.17 9.40 0.46
C LEU A 129 -8.86 7.93 0.16
N ILE A 130 -8.67 7.13 1.20
CA ILE A 130 -8.38 5.70 1.08
C ILE A 130 -9.54 4.99 0.39
N GLN A 131 -10.78 5.31 0.76
CA GLN A 131 -11.97 4.73 0.14
C GLN A 131 -12.07 5.09 -1.34
N ALA A 132 -11.78 6.34 -1.70
CA ALA A 132 -11.77 6.78 -3.09
C ALA A 132 -10.73 6.05 -3.93
N CYS A 133 -9.52 5.88 -3.39
CA CYS A 133 -8.44 5.13 -4.05
C CYS A 133 -8.82 3.65 -4.21
N TYR A 134 -9.37 3.04 -3.17
CA TYR A 134 -9.83 1.66 -3.21
C TYR A 134 -10.91 1.45 -4.28
N ASN A 135 -11.92 2.31 -4.31
CA ASN A 135 -13.00 2.22 -5.30
C ASN A 135 -12.48 2.37 -6.72
N TYR A 136 -11.53 3.27 -6.93
CA TYR A 136 -10.88 3.46 -8.23
C TYR A 136 -10.15 2.19 -8.69
N LEU A 137 -9.35 1.59 -7.80
CA LEU A 137 -8.60 0.37 -8.10
C LEU A 137 -9.53 -0.82 -8.33
N GLU A 138 -10.55 -0.97 -7.52
CA GLU A 138 -11.55 -2.05 -7.66
C GLU A 138 -12.25 -1.98 -9.02
N LYS A 139 -12.74 -0.82 -9.41
CA LYS A 139 -13.37 -0.61 -10.73
C LYS A 139 -12.41 -0.93 -11.87
N GLY A 140 -11.18 -0.46 -11.78
CA GLY A 140 -10.17 -0.71 -12.80
C GLY A 140 -9.87 -2.20 -12.97
N ILE A 141 -9.75 -2.93 -11.88
CA ILE A 141 -9.53 -4.38 -11.89
C ILE A 141 -10.73 -5.11 -12.48
N GLN A 142 -11.95 -4.78 -12.06
CA GLN A 142 -13.17 -5.42 -12.55
C GLN A 142 -13.39 -5.20 -14.05
N ILE A 143 -13.16 -3.99 -14.55
CA ILE A 143 -13.26 -3.68 -15.98
C ILE A 143 -12.30 -4.57 -16.77
N LYS A 144 -11.09 -4.77 -16.29
CA LYS A 144 -10.08 -5.62 -16.94
C LYS A 144 -10.47 -7.10 -16.93
N LEU A 145 -11.06 -7.58 -15.84
CA LEU A 145 -11.53 -8.96 -15.73
C LEU A 145 -12.72 -9.24 -16.64
N ASN A 146 -13.59 -8.27 -16.85
CA ASN A 146 -14.81 -8.42 -17.65
C ASN A 146 -14.59 -8.24 -19.16
N ASN A 147 -13.48 -7.65 -19.56
CA ASN A 147 -13.12 -7.45 -20.98
C ASN A 147 -12.34 -8.62 -21.59
N LYS A 148 -12.44 -9.78 -21.00
CA LYS A 148 -11.87 -11.03 -21.51
C LYS A 148 -12.82 -11.74 -22.48
#